data_8d2dc1ff5ca529a87fb8e6abf06ec1bc
#
_entry.id   8d2dc1ff5ca529a87fb8e6abf06ec1bc
#
_cell.length_a   1.000
_cell.length_b   1.000
_cell.length_c   1.000
_cell.angle_alpha   90.00
_cell.angle_beta   90.00
_cell.angle_gamma   90.00
#
_symmetry.space_group_name_H-M   'P 1'
#
loop_
_entity.id
_entity.type
_entity.pdbx_description
1 polymer ?
#
loop_
_entity_poly.entity_id
_entity_poly.type
_entity_poly.pdbx_seq_one_letter_code
_entity_poly.pdbx_strand_id
1 'polypeptide(L)'
;MTEKEKIDQLRVELHRHNHNYYVLNAPEISDHEFDKMMRELQDLENKYPEYKDDNSPTMRVGSDLNKNFIQIPHKYPMLSLSNTYSETEVTEFYERVRKSLNEDFELCCEMKYDGTSISLTYENGKLVRAVTRGDGEKGDDVTDNVKTIRSIPLVLHGDNYPDSFEIRGEILMPWEVFEELNREKEAREEPLFANPRNAASGTLKLQNSSIVASRKLDAYLYYLL
;
A
#
# COMPACT_ATOMS: atom_id res chain seq x y z
N MET A 1 32.18 2.58 -14.39
CA MET A 1 30.76 3.02 -14.49
C MET A 1 30.70 4.48 -14.07
N THR A 2 30.22 5.34 -14.91
CA THR A 2 29.99 6.75 -14.57
C THR A 2 28.74 6.86 -13.66
N GLU A 3 28.59 7.98 -12.95
CA GLU A 3 27.42 8.20 -12.10
C GLU A 3 26.11 8.18 -12.92
N LYS A 4 26.16 8.72 -14.13
CA LYS A 4 25.03 8.65 -15.07
C LYS A 4 24.66 7.21 -15.43
N GLU A 5 25.63 6.38 -15.80
CA GLU A 5 25.40 4.97 -16.11
C GLU A 5 24.78 4.23 -14.91
N LYS A 6 25.20 4.58 -13.69
CA LYS A 6 24.66 3.99 -12.47
C LYS A 6 23.21 4.41 -12.23
N ILE A 7 22.86 5.68 -12.43
CA ILE A 7 21.50 6.19 -12.35
C ILE A 7 20.61 5.46 -13.37
N ASP A 8 21.06 5.38 -14.63
CA ASP A 8 20.30 4.76 -15.70
C ASP A 8 20.06 3.24 -15.44
N GLN A 9 21.09 2.54 -14.92
CA GLN A 9 20.95 1.13 -14.52
C GLN A 9 19.97 0.95 -13.37
N LEU A 10 20.08 1.74 -12.30
CA LEU A 10 19.14 1.68 -11.17
C LEU A 10 17.70 1.94 -11.59
N ARG A 11 17.46 2.88 -12.50
CA ARG A 11 16.13 3.14 -13.07
C ARG A 11 15.56 1.92 -13.77
N VAL A 12 16.36 1.29 -14.64
CA VAL A 12 15.93 0.10 -15.38
C VAL A 12 15.59 -1.05 -14.42
N GLU A 13 16.45 -1.33 -13.45
CA GLU A 13 16.24 -2.40 -12.47
C GLU A 13 15.02 -2.12 -11.58
N LEU A 14 14.87 -0.90 -11.06
CA LEU A 14 13.73 -0.52 -10.25
C LEU A 14 12.42 -0.53 -11.02
N HIS A 15 12.40 -0.12 -12.30
CA HIS A 15 11.23 -0.27 -13.16
C HIS A 15 10.83 -1.74 -13.32
N ARG A 16 11.80 -2.63 -13.53
CA ARG A 16 11.56 -4.07 -13.63
C ARG A 16 11.01 -4.64 -12.32
N HIS A 17 11.60 -4.30 -11.17
CA HIS A 17 11.14 -4.77 -9.88
C HIS A 17 9.76 -4.21 -9.51
N ASN A 18 9.48 -2.94 -9.83
CA ASN A 18 8.14 -2.37 -9.70
C ASN A 18 7.10 -3.15 -10.51
N HIS A 19 7.42 -3.47 -11.76
CA HIS A 19 6.53 -4.25 -12.62
C HIS A 19 6.29 -5.66 -12.04
N ASN A 20 7.35 -6.35 -11.63
CA ASN A 20 7.26 -7.68 -11.05
C ASN A 20 6.43 -7.67 -9.75
N TYR A 21 6.64 -6.67 -8.90
CA TYR A 21 5.95 -6.56 -7.61
C TYR A 21 4.47 -6.19 -7.77
N TYR A 22 4.18 -5.07 -8.48
CA TYR A 22 2.83 -4.50 -8.51
C TYR A 22 1.94 -5.05 -9.64
N VAL A 23 2.51 -5.55 -10.72
CA VAL A 23 1.74 -6.04 -11.88
C VAL A 23 1.69 -7.56 -11.93
N LEU A 24 2.85 -8.22 -11.76
CA LEU A 24 2.95 -9.67 -11.89
C LEU A 24 2.74 -10.39 -10.55
N ASN A 25 2.75 -9.68 -9.41
CA ASN A 25 2.74 -10.27 -8.07
C ASN A 25 3.85 -11.32 -7.86
N ALA A 26 5.02 -11.12 -8.48
CA ALA A 26 6.16 -12.02 -8.47
C ALA A 26 7.45 -11.27 -8.10
N PRO A 27 7.61 -10.82 -6.85
CA PRO A 27 8.81 -10.10 -6.42
C PRO A 27 10.05 -11.01 -6.52
N GLU A 28 11.14 -10.46 -7.06
CA GLU A 28 12.44 -11.14 -7.18
C GLU A 28 13.41 -10.77 -6.06
N ILE A 29 13.15 -9.65 -5.38
CA ILE A 29 13.95 -9.12 -4.27
C ILE A 29 13.07 -8.81 -3.07
N SER A 30 13.65 -8.69 -1.89
CA SER A 30 12.96 -8.28 -0.68
C SER A 30 12.57 -6.78 -0.72
N ASP A 31 11.56 -6.40 0.05
CA ASP A 31 11.16 -5.00 0.21
C ASP A 31 12.32 -4.12 0.70
N HIS A 32 13.16 -4.66 1.60
CA HIS A 32 14.35 -3.97 2.11
C HIS A 32 15.38 -3.70 1.00
N GLU A 33 15.65 -4.67 0.13
CA GLU A 33 16.56 -4.51 -1.00
C GLU A 33 16.02 -3.49 -2.01
N PHE A 34 14.72 -3.55 -2.30
CA PHE A 34 14.04 -2.58 -3.15
C PHE A 34 14.15 -1.15 -2.59
N ASP A 35 13.84 -0.95 -1.32
CA ASP A 35 13.92 0.35 -0.65
C ASP A 35 15.36 0.90 -0.64
N LYS A 36 16.34 0.02 -0.45
CA LYS A 36 17.75 0.41 -0.51
C LYS A 36 18.16 0.93 -1.89
N MET A 37 17.75 0.23 -2.95
CA MET A 37 17.99 0.65 -4.33
C MET A 37 17.26 1.97 -4.64
N MET A 38 16.04 2.14 -4.16
CA MET A 38 15.24 3.35 -4.35
C MET A 38 15.89 4.56 -3.67
N ARG A 39 16.39 4.40 -2.44
CA ARG A 39 17.13 5.46 -1.73
C ARG A 39 18.42 5.82 -2.46
N GLU A 40 19.18 4.83 -2.90
CA GLU A 40 20.41 5.05 -3.64
C GLU A 40 20.16 5.85 -4.92
N LEU A 41 19.10 5.52 -5.67
CA LEU A 41 18.70 6.28 -6.85
C LEU A 41 18.31 7.72 -6.49
N GLN A 42 17.51 7.91 -5.44
CA GLN A 42 17.07 9.22 -5.00
C GLN A 42 18.24 10.12 -4.56
N ASP A 43 19.21 9.56 -3.83
CA ASP A 43 20.41 10.26 -3.41
C ASP A 43 21.25 10.69 -4.60
N LEU A 44 21.41 9.82 -5.60
CA LEU A 44 22.12 10.11 -6.83
C LEU A 44 21.41 11.19 -7.66
N GLU A 45 20.10 11.12 -7.83
CA GLU A 45 19.32 12.13 -8.55
C GLU A 45 19.32 13.49 -7.84
N ASN A 46 19.34 13.51 -6.51
CA ASN A 46 19.50 14.74 -5.73
C ASN A 46 20.90 15.34 -5.87
N LYS A 47 21.91 14.50 -5.95
CA LYS A 47 23.32 14.92 -6.11
C LYS A 47 23.63 15.42 -7.51
N TYR A 48 22.94 14.87 -8.52
CA TYR A 48 23.12 15.17 -9.95
C TYR A 48 21.79 15.57 -10.60
N PRO A 49 21.24 16.76 -10.27
CA PRO A 49 19.93 17.21 -10.75
C PRO A 49 19.82 17.27 -12.28
N GLU A 50 20.95 17.41 -13.00
CA GLU A 50 21.01 17.40 -14.46
C GLU A 50 20.64 16.05 -15.09
N TYR A 51 20.65 14.96 -14.31
CA TYR A 51 20.23 13.62 -14.76
C TYR A 51 18.81 13.26 -14.29
N LYS A 52 18.07 14.20 -13.68
CA LYS A 52 16.70 13.96 -13.24
C LYS A 52 15.81 13.66 -14.44
N ASP A 53 14.94 12.66 -14.28
CA ASP A 53 14.00 12.21 -15.31
C ASP A 53 12.60 12.16 -14.70
N ASP A 54 11.62 12.78 -15.37
CA ASP A 54 10.22 12.80 -14.94
C ASP A 54 9.59 11.39 -14.96
N ASN A 55 10.22 10.44 -15.63
CA ASN A 55 9.83 9.03 -15.64
C ASN A 55 10.64 8.17 -14.67
N SER A 56 11.50 8.76 -13.82
CA SER A 56 12.24 8.01 -12.82
C SER A 56 11.31 7.26 -11.86
N PRO A 57 11.66 6.04 -11.41
CA PRO A 57 10.95 5.35 -10.35
C PRO A 57 10.76 6.19 -9.08
N THR A 58 11.70 7.10 -8.79
CA THR A 58 11.64 8.02 -7.65
C THR A 58 10.50 9.05 -7.76
N MET A 59 10.01 9.32 -8.97
CA MET A 59 8.87 10.19 -9.23
C MET A 59 7.53 9.43 -9.14
N ARG A 60 7.57 8.10 -9.01
CA ARG A 60 6.38 7.26 -8.86
C ARG A 60 6.26 6.78 -7.43
N VAL A 61 5.13 7.05 -6.81
CA VAL A 61 4.61 6.16 -5.76
C VAL A 61 4.19 4.89 -6.49
N GLY A 62 4.65 3.70 -6.05
CA GLY A 62 4.23 2.44 -6.66
C GLY A 62 2.71 2.42 -6.79
N SER A 63 2.21 2.19 -8.00
CA SER A 63 0.77 2.24 -8.28
C SER A 63 0.23 0.84 -8.45
N ASP A 64 -0.87 0.56 -7.77
CA ASP A 64 -1.64 -0.67 -7.87
C ASP A 64 -2.91 -0.49 -8.72
N LEU A 65 -2.99 0.59 -9.55
CA LEU A 65 -4.15 0.89 -10.38
C LEU A 65 -4.41 -0.20 -11.41
N ASN A 66 -5.65 -0.67 -11.47
CA ASN A 66 -6.13 -1.61 -12.45
C ASN A 66 -7.02 -0.90 -13.48
N LYS A 67 -6.79 -1.14 -14.78
CA LYS A 67 -7.56 -0.52 -15.86
C LYS A 67 -9.03 -0.97 -15.93
N ASN A 68 -9.36 -2.06 -15.26
CA ASN A 68 -10.71 -2.63 -15.23
C ASN A 68 -11.62 -2.00 -14.16
N PHE A 69 -11.06 -1.18 -13.26
CA PHE A 69 -11.78 -0.46 -12.23
C PHE A 69 -11.87 1.03 -12.56
N ILE A 70 -12.96 1.65 -12.11
CA ILE A 70 -13.10 3.11 -12.17
C ILE A 70 -12.10 3.71 -11.21
N GLN A 71 -11.32 4.68 -11.68
CA GLN A 71 -10.35 5.39 -10.85
C GLN A 71 -11.02 6.60 -10.19
N ILE A 72 -10.88 6.70 -8.89
CA ILE A 72 -11.45 7.77 -8.07
C ILE A 72 -10.32 8.60 -7.46
N PRO A 73 -10.33 9.94 -7.61
CA PRO A 73 -9.39 10.80 -6.92
C PRO A 73 -9.66 10.79 -5.42
N HIS A 74 -8.59 10.80 -4.61
CA HIS A 74 -8.67 10.92 -3.17
C HIS A 74 -8.98 12.38 -2.79
N LYS A 75 -9.88 12.56 -1.82
CA LYS A 75 -10.15 13.88 -1.24
C LYS A 75 -8.92 14.43 -0.52
N TYR A 76 -8.18 13.54 0.14
CA TYR A 76 -6.90 13.83 0.78
C TYR A 76 -5.86 12.83 0.25
N PRO A 77 -4.63 13.26 -0.11
CA PRO A 77 -3.60 12.34 -0.59
C PRO A 77 -3.32 11.18 0.37
N MET A 78 -3.11 9.99 -0.16
CA MET A 78 -2.70 8.82 0.61
C MET A 78 -1.17 8.69 0.58
N LEU A 79 -0.52 9.36 1.52
CA LEU A 79 0.93 9.42 1.60
C LEU A 79 1.52 8.08 2.08
N SER A 80 2.74 7.79 1.63
CA SER A 80 3.53 6.67 2.15
C SER A 80 4.29 7.10 3.41
N LEU A 81 4.42 6.17 4.36
CA LEU A 81 5.29 6.36 5.50
C LEU A 81 6.75 6.11 5.09
N SER A 82 7.67 6.86 5.66
CA SER A 82 9.10 6.57 5.55
C SER A 82 9.46 5.39 6.44
N ASN A 83 10.45 4.62 6.01
CA ASN A 83 10.97 3.48 6.76
C ASN A 83 12.22 3.87 7.57
N THR A 84 12.42 3.19 8.69
CA THR A 84 13.67 3.20 9.46
C THR A 84 14.14 1.77 9.67
N TYR A 85 15.46 1.55 9.66
CA TYR A 85 16.06 0.20 9.74
C TYR A 85 17.09 0.08 10.86
N SER A 86 17.29 1.14 11.64
CA SER A 86 18.24 1.15 12.76
C SER A 86 17.75 1.97 13.94
N GLU A 87 18.25 1.67 15.14
CA GLU A 87 17.98 2.47 16.35
C GLU A 87 18.46 3.92 16.16
N THR A 88 19.54 4.13 15.44
CA THR A 88 20.05 5.47 15.13
C THR A 88 19.02 6.29 14.34
N GLU A 89 18.43 5.72 13.30
CA GLU A 89 17.40 6.40 12.49
C GLU A 89 16.13 6.71 13.32
N VAL A 90 15.74 5.84 14.23
CA VAL A 90 14.63 6.10 15.16
C VAL A 90 14.97 7.25 16.11
N THR A 91 16.19 7.26 16.65
CA THR A 91 16.66 8.34 17.53
C THR A 91 16.71 9.68 16.78
N GLU A 92 17.22 9.69 15.55
CA GLU A 92 17.24 10.88 14.69
C GLU A 92 15.81 11.38 14.37
N PHE A 93 14.86 10.48 14.14
CA PHE A 93 13.46 10.84 13.97
C PHE A 93 12.93 11.54 15.23
N TYR A 94 13.14 10.94 16.42
CA TYR A 94 12.71 11.52 17.70
C TYR A 94 13.29 12.92 17.92
N GLU A 95 14.61 13.09 17.76
CA GLU A 95 15.29 14.36 17.95
C GLU A 95 14.82 15.42 16.93
N ARG A 96 14.54 15.04 15.69
CA ARG A 96 13.99 15.93 14.67
C ARG A 96 12.60 16.44 15.06
N VAL A 97 11.70 15.57 15.54
CA VAL A 97 10.38 15.94 16.01
C VAL A 97 10.48 16.84 17.24
N ARG A 98 11.28 16.46 18.24
CA ARG A 98 11.51 17.23 19.47
C ARG A 98 11.99 18.64 19.17
N LYS A 99 12.95 18.76 18.25
CA LYS A 99 13.50 20.07 17.81
C LYS A 99 12.45 20.95 17.12
N SER A 100 11.52 20.32 16.38
CA SER A 100 10.45 21.04 15.66
C SER A 100 9.35 21.51 16.59
N LEU A 101 8.96 20.69 17.56
CA LEU A 101 7.92 21.02 18.55
C LEU A 101 8.41 21.97 19.64
N ASN A 102 9.68 21.87 20.02
CA ASN A 102 10.30 22.59 21.14
C ASN A 102 9.58 22.37 22.48
N GLU A 103 8.96 21.20 22.64
CA GLU A 103 8.26 20.77 23.87
C GLU A 103 8.38 19.24 24.00
N ASP A 104 8.06 18.71 25.18
CA ASP A 104 8.00 17.28 25.42
C ASP A 104 6.76 16.70 24.73
N PHE A 105 6.90 15.49 24.16
CA PHE A 105 5.83 14.78 23.49
C PHE A 105 5.90 13.28 23.75
N GLU A 106 4.77 12.62 23.59
CA GLU A 106 4.66 11.18 23.69
C GLU A 106 4.65 10.55 22.29
N LEU A 107 5.19 9.33 22.18
CA LEU A 107 5.13 8.52 20.98
C LEU A 107 4.09 7.42 21.15
N CYS A 108 3.16 7.34 20.22
CA CYS A 108 2.26 6.20 20.08
C CYS A 108 2.88 5.20 19.10
N CYS A 109 3.14 3.99 19.58
CA CYS A 109 3.65 2.89 18.76
C CYS A 109 2.50 2.00 18.31
N GLU A 110 2.33 1.85 17.02
CA GLU A 110 1.26 1.06 16.41
C GLU A 110 1.83 -0.02 15.50
N MET A 111 1.05 -1.08 15.29
CA MET A 111 1.41 -2.12 14.33
C MET A 111 1.34 -1.56 12.91
N LYS A 112 2.42 -1.72 12.15
CA LYS A 112 2.40 -1.45 10.70
C LYS A 112 1.96 -2.72 9.99
N TYR A 113 0.66 -2.79 9.72
CA TYR A 113 0.08 -3.93 9.02
C TYR A 113 0.59 -4.01 7.58
N ASP A 114 0.83 -5.23 7.12
CA ASP A 114 1.32 -5.51 5.77
C ASP A 114 0.21 -6.10 4.89
N GLY A 115 -0.44 -5.24 4.13
CA GLY A 115 -1.58 -5.58 3.29
C GLY A 115 -1.74 -4.61 2.12
N THR A 116 -2.98 -4.27 1.81
CA THR A 116 -3.36 -3.29 0.78
C THR A 116 -4.09 -2.13 1.41
N SER A 117 -3.50 -0.93 1.30
CA SER A 117 -4.08 0.28 1.86
C SER A 117 -5.41 0.62 1.19
N ILE A 118 -6.37 1.03 2.01
CA ILE A 118 -7.74 1.33 1.60
C ILE A 118 -8.23 2.63 2.25
N SER A 119 -9.04 3.39 1.53
CA SER A 119 -9.85 4.50 2.05
C SER A 119 -11.32 4.12 1.93
N LEU A 120 -12.04 4.15 3.04
CA LEU A 120 -13.48 3.89 3.12
C LEU A 120 -14.21 5.21 3.38
N THR A 121 -15.22 5.51 2.57
CA THR A 121 -16.09 6.67 2.78
C THR A 121 -17.42 6.21 3.35
N TYR A 122 -17.79 6.82 4.46
CA TYR A 122 -19.10 6.65 5.08
C TYR A 122 -19.91 7.95 4.97
N GLU A 123 -21.20 7.79 4.65
CA GLU A 123 -22.18 8.88 4.65
C GLU A 123 -23.43 8.43 5.41
N ASN A 124 -23.84 9.23 6.37
CA ASN A 124 -24.99 8.91 7.25
C ASN A 124 -24.90 7.48 7.83
N GLY A 125 -23.70 7.10 8.26
CA GLY A 125 -23.40 5.79 8.84
C GLY A 125 -23.38 4.62 7.86
N LYS A 126 -23.44 4.85 6.55
CA LYS A 126 -23.41 3.79 5.52
C LYS A 126 -22.13 3.83 4.72
N LEU A 127 -21.54 2.68 4.44
CA LEU A 127 -20.41 2.55 3.52
C LEU A 127 -20.87 2.87 2.10
N VAL A 128 -20.40 3.98 1.54
CA VAL A 128 -20.76 4.41 0.19
C VAL A 128 -19.64 4.15 -0.83
N ARG A 129 -18.38 4.11 -0.36
CA ARG A 129 -17.25 3.92 -1.27
C ARG A 129 -16.03 3.32 -0.58
N ALA A 130 -15.27 2.53 -1.34
CA ALA A 130 -13.97 2.02 -0.95
C ALA A 130 -12.97 2.15 -2.11
N VAL A 131 -11.83 2.82 -1.87
CA VAL A 131 -10.84 3.14 -2.89
C VAL A 131 -9.47 2.69 -2.44
N THR A 132 -8.75 1.95 -3.31
CA THR A 132 -7.35 1.57 -3.03
C THR A 132 -6.46 2.81 -3.01
N ARG A 133 -5.27 2.71 -2.41
CA ARG A 133 -4.32 3.84 -2.41
C ARG A 133 -3.95 4.31 -3.82
N GLY A 134 -3.75 3.37 -4.75
CA GLY A 134 -3.27 3.67 -6.09
C GLY A 134 -1.91 4.35 -6.07
N ASP A 135 -1.80 5.48 -6.78
CA ASP A 135 -0.61 6.32 -6.82
C ASP A 135 -0.54 7.34 -5.65
N GLY A 136 -1.54 7.33 -4.77
CA GLY A 136 -1.67 8.26 -3.65
C GLY A 136 -2.56 9.47 -3.96
N GLU A 137 -2.80 9.81 -5.22
CA GLU A 137 -3.72 10.87 -5.65
C GLU A 137 -5.07 10.29 -6.10
N LYS A 138 -5.07 9.10 -6.70
CA LYS A 138 -6.25 8.37 -7.14
C LYS A 138 -6.03 6.87 -6.97
N GLY A 139 -7.13 6.13 -6.78
CA GLY A 139 -7.13 4.68 -6.62
C GLY A 139 -8.27 4.01 -7.36
N ASP A 140 -8.27 2.68 -7.38
CA ASP A 140 -9.34 1.89 -7.96
C ASP A 140 -10.55 1.83 -7.02
N ASP A 141 -11.75 2.05 -7.54
CA ASP A 141 -13.00 1.81 -6.81
C ASP A 141 -13.21 0.30 -6.68
N VAL A 142 -13.09 -0.19 -5.45
CA VAL A 142 -13.24 -1.60 -5.10
C VAL A 142 -14.41 -1.82 -4.13
N THR A 143 -15.39 -0.93 -4.13
CA THR A 143 -16.50 -0.89 -3.18
C THR A 143 -17.23 -2.23 -3.09
N ASP A 144 -17.59 -2.84 -4.23
CA ASP A 144 -18.32 -4.11 -4.23
C ASP A 144 -17.49 -5.27 -3.66
N ASN A 145 -16.18 -5.26 -3.87
CA ASN A 145 -15.27 -6.24 -3.29
C ASN A 145 -15.11 -6.03 -1.78
N VAL A 146 -14.96 -4.78 -1.34
CA VAL A 146 -14.84 -4.44 0.09
C VAL A 146 -16.12 -4.77 0.86
N LYS A 147 -17.29 -4.62 0.27
CA LYS A 147 -18.56 -5.02 0.90
C LYS A 147 -18.62 -6.51 1.27
N THR A 148 -17.78 -7.36 0.68
CA THR A 148 -17.69 -8.79 1.02
C THR A 148 -16.87 -9.05 2.28
N ILE A 149 -16.09 -8.08 2.76
CA ILE A 149 -15.24 -8.20 3.94
C ILE A 149 -16.07 -8.02 5.20
N ARG A 150 -16.21 -9.09 5.99
CA ARG A 150 -17.15 -9.14 7.11
C ARG A 150 -16.79 -8.23 8.28
N SER A 151 -15.51 -7.93 8.48
CA SER A 151 -15.02 -7.01 9.52
C SER A 151 -15.30 -5.53 9.20
N ILE A 152 -15.69 -5.21 7.96
CA ILE A 152 -16.06 -3.85 7.56
C ILE A 152 -17.59 -3.70 7.68
N PRO A 153 -18.10 -2.85 8.60
CA PRO A 153 -19.52 -2.63 8.73
C PRO A 153 -20.08 -1.90 7.51
N LEU A 154 -21.13 -2.44 6.89
CA LEU A 154 -21.84 -1.77 5.80
C LEU A 154 -22.72 -0.63 6.33
N VAL A 155 -23.18 -0.76 7.58
CA VAL A 155 -23.92 0.25 8.33
C VAL A 155 -23.35 0.30 9.73
N LEU A 156 -23.01 1.50 10.19
CA LEU A 156 -22.50 1.73 11.55
C LEU A 156 -23.64 1.58 12.58
N HIS A 157 -23.28 1.13 13.76
CA HIS A 157 -24.17 1.03 14.89
C HIS A 157 -24.15 2.33 15.72
N GLY A 158 -25.35 2.68 16.26
CA GLY A 158 -25.49 3.91 17.07
C GLY A 158 -25.66 5.16 16.20
N ASP A 159 -25.47 6.32 16.80
CA ASP A 159 -25.72 7.64 16.22
C ASP A 159 -24.58 8.66 16.50
N ASN A 160 -23.54 8.23 17.17
CA ASN A 160 -22.40 9.08 17.54
C ASN A 160 -21.24 8.99 16.53
N TYR A 161 -21.53 9.31 15.28
CA TYR A 161 -20.53 9.43 14.21
C TYR A 161 -20.82 10.64 13.32
N PRO A 162 -19.81 11.20 12.61
CA PRO A 162 -20.02 12.29 11.67
C PRO A 162 -20.94 11.89 10.51
N ASP A 163 -21.70 12.85 9.96
CA ASP A 163 -22.56 12.62 8.79
C ASP A 163 -21.78 12.12 7.57
N SER A 164 -20.54 12.57 7.40
CA SER A 164 -19.63 12.13 6.34
C SER A 164 -18.19 12.13 6.85
N PHE A 165 -17.47 11.03 6.61
CA PHE A 165 -16.06 10.89 6.95
C PHE A 165 -15.38 9.85 6.06
N GLU A 166 -14.05 9.93 5.99
CA GLU A 166 -13.19 8.88 5.47
C GLU A 166 -12.46 8.18 6.61
N ILE A 167 -12.34 6.86 6.52
CA ILE A 167 -11.48 6.08 7.41
C ILE A 167 -10.52 5.24 6.58
N ARG A 168 -9.25 5.28 6.94
CA ARG A 168 -8.20 4.55 6.24
C ARG A 168 -7.73 3.37 7.05
N GLY A 169 -7.27 2.36 6.34
CA GLY A 169 -6.75 1.16 6.94
C GLY A 169 -6.00 0.30 5.95
N GLU A 170 -5.83 -0.95 6.35
CA GLU A 170 -5.16 -1.97 5.56
C GLU A 170 -6.07 -3.19 5.43
N ILE A 171 -6.26 -3.66 4.20
CA ILE A 171 -6.92 -4.93 3.91
C ILE A 171 -5.86 -6.02 3.87
N LEU A 172 -6.10 -7.08 4.60
CA LEU A 172 -5.18 -8.17 4.86
C LEU A 172 -5.77 -9.50 4.42
N MET A 173 -4.90 -10.45 4.14
CA MET A 173 -5.27 -11.86 4.06
C MET A 173 -4.77 -12.56 5.31
N PRO A 174 -5.64 -13.16 6.13
CA PRO A 174 -5.23 -13.97 7.26
C PRO A 174 -4.28 -15.09 6.82
N TRP A 175 -3.28 -15.39 7.65
CA TRP A 175 -2.24 -16.36 7.30
C TRP A 175 -2.79 -17.75 6.97
N GLU A 176 -3.78 -18.20 7.75
CA GLU A 176 -4.44 -19.49 7.52
C GLU A 176 -5.12 -19.56 6.14
N VAL A 177 -5.77 -18.45 5.72
CA VAL A 177 -6.42 -18.36 4.41
C VAL A 177 -5.38 -18.35 3.28
N PHE A 178 -4.27 -17.64 3.48
CA PHE A 178 -3.16 -17.62 2.52
C PHE A 178 -2.56 -19.03 2.30
N GLU A 179 -2.35 -19.79 3.38
CA GLU A 179 -1.84 -21.17 3.28
C GLU A 179 -2.84 -22.10 2.59
N GLU A 180 -4.15 -21.94 2.88
CA GLU A 180 -5.20 -22.73 2.24
C GLU A 180 -5.23 -22.47 0.72
N LEU A 181 -5.23 -21.18 0.32
CA LEU A 181 -5.19 -20.82 -1.09
C LEU A 181 -3.95 -21.30 -1.83
N ASN A 182 -2.79 -21.26 -1.19
CA ASN A 182 -1.57 -21.77 -1.80
C ASN A 182 -1.59 -23.30 -1.94
N ARG A 183 -2.15 -24.03 -0.98
CA ARG A 183 -2.37 -25.49 -1.12
C ARG A 183 -3.32 -25.84 -2.27
N GLU A 184 -4.38 -25.05 -2.45
CA GLU A 184 -5.30 -25.22 -3.58
C GLU A 184 -4.61 -24.96 -4.93
N LYS A 185 -3.78 -23.91 -5.00
CA LYS A 185 -3.01 -23.57 -6.20
C LYS A 185 -1.98 -24.66 -6.54
N GLU A 186 -1.27 -25.15 -5.54
CA GLU A 186 -0.33 -26.25 -5.69
C GLU A 186 -1.00 -27.53 -6.25
N ALA A 187 -2.18 -27.87 -5.71
CA ALA A 187 -2.97 -29.01 -6.20
C ALA A 187 -3.45 -28.86 -7.65
N ARG A 188 -3.53 -27.62 -8.16
CA ARG A 188 -3.89 -27.29 -9.55
C ARG A 188 -2.68 -27.00 -10.44
N GLU A 189 -1.46 -27.17 -9.93
CA GLU A 189 -0.21 -26.81 -10.62
C GLU A 189 -0.15 -25.34 -11.07
N GLU A 190 -0.80 -24.45 -10.29
CA GLU A 190 -0.82 -22.99 -10.51
C GLU A 190 0.32 -22.29 -9.74
N PRO A 191 0.84 -21.15 -10.24
CA PRO A 191 1.80 -20.34 -9.50
C PRO A 191 1.28 -19.94 -8.11
N LEU A 192 2.09 -20.11 -7.08
CA LEU A 192 1.74 -19.75 -5.71
C LEU A 192 1.79 -18.24 -5.50
N PHE A 193 1.01 -17.75 -4.55
CA PHE A 193 1.18 -16.38 -4.04
C PHE A 193 2.48 -16.27 -3.25
N ALA A 194 3.23 -15.19 -3.48
CA ALA A 194 4.52 -14.97 -2.82
C ALA A 194 4.38 -14.64 -1.32
N ASN A 195 3.35 -13.90 -0.94
CA ASN A 195 3.07 -13.49 0.43
C ASN A 195 1.58 -13.11 0.61
N PRO A 196 1.09 -12.99 1.87
CA PRO A 196 -0.29 -12.60 2.15
C PRO A 196 -0.69 -11.23 1.60
N ARG A 197 0.22 -10.24 1.59
CA ARG A 197 -0.02 -8.91 1.04
C ARG A 197 -0.35 -8.96 -0.45
N ASN A 198 0.45 -9.65 -1.25
CA ASN A 198 0.21 -9.79 -2.68
C ASN A 198 -1.06 -10.58 -2.96
N ALA A 199 -1.34 -11.61 -2.16
CA ALA A 199 -2.58 -12.37 -2.23
C ALA A 199 -3.81 -11.52 -1.90
N ALA A 200 -3.73 -10.65 -0.89
CA ALA A 200 -4.79 -9.70 -0.54
C ALA A 200 -5.02 -8.69 -1.66
N SER A 201 -3.94 -8.04 -2.14
CA SER A 201 -4.01 -7.05 -3.22
C SER A 201 -4.60 -7.65 -4.50
N GLY A 202 -4.09 -8.80 -4.93
CA GLY A 202 -4.60 -9.50 -6.12
C GLY A 202 -6.06 -9.95 -5.95
N THR A 203 -6.45 -10.38 -4.76
CA THR A 203 -7.84 -10.75 -4.45
C THR A 203 -8.77 -9.55 -4.51
N LEU A 204 -8.39 -8.43 -3.87
CA LEU A 204 -9.21 -7.23 -3.83
C LEU A 204 -9.50 -6.65 -5.22
N LYS A 205 -8.66 -6.94 -6.21
CA LYS A 205 -8.79 -6.48 -7.59
C LYS A 205 -9.43 -7.48 -8.55
N LEU A 206 -9.99 -8.57 -8.04
CA LEU A 206 -10.77 -9.49 -8.87
C LEU A 206 -12.08 -8.83 -9.33
N GLN A 207 -12.48 -9.11 -10.57
CA GLN A 207 -13.74 -8.61 -11.15
C GLN A 207 -14.98 -9.26 -10.53
N ASN A 208 -14.82 -10.46 -9.98
CA ASN A 208 -15.90 -11.23 -9.41
C ASN A 208 -15.86 -11.17 -7.87
N SER A 209 -16.75 -10.36 -7.29
CA SER A 209 -16.87 -10.18 -5.84
C SER A 209 -17.24 -11.47 -5.08
N SER A 210 -17.88 -12.45 -5.73
CA SER A 210 -18.16 -13.74 -5.09
C SER A 210 -16.88 -14.54 -4.82
N ILE A 211 -15.88 -14.43 -5.71
CA ILE A 211 -14.56 -15.04 -5.48
C ILE A 211 -13.83 -14.27 -4.36
N VAL A 212 -13.95 -12.93 -4.32
CA VAL A 212 -13.38 -12.13 -3.22
C VAL A 212 -13.97 -12.58 -1.88
N ALA A 213 -15.31 -12.75 -1.81
CA ALA A 213 -16.00 -13.21 -0.60
C ALA A 213 -15.48 -14.57 -0.10
N SER A 214 -15.20 -15.52 -1.01
CA SER A 214 -14.69 -16.84 -0.64
C SER A 214 -13.28 -16.80 -0.04
N ARG A 215 -12.50 -15.76 -0.34
CA ARG A 215 -11.12 -15.60 0.13
C ARG A 215 -10.98 -14.91 1.49
N LYS A 216 -12.09 -14.62 2.17
CA LYS A 216 -12.15 -14.22 3.58
C LYS A 216 -11.10 -13.16 3.97
N LEU A 217 -11.01 -12.08 3.19
CA LEU A 217 -10.15 -10.93 3.54
C LEU A 217 -10.59 -10.32 4.86
N ASP A 218 -9.67 -9.65 5.54
CA ASP A 218 -9.90 -8.92 6.78
C ASP A 218 -9.40 -7.48 6.65
N ALA A 219 -9.77 -6.59 7.57
CA ALA A 219 -9.40 -5.19 7.55
C ALA A 219 -9.10 -4.64 8.94
N TYR A 220 -8.04 -3.82 9.02
CA TYR A 220 -7.70 -3.04 10.20
C TYR A 220 -7.72 -1.56 9.84
N LEU A 221 -8.65 -0.82 10.45
CA LEU A 221 -8.86 0.60 10.19
C LEU A 221 -8.22 1.41 11.32
N TYR A 222 -7.40 2.40 10.99
CA TYR A 222 -6.55 3.07 11.97
C TYR A 222 -6.47 4.59 11.82
N TYR A 223 -7.02 5.19 10.75
CA TYR A 223 -6.88 6.62 10.52
C TYR A 223 -8.19 7.25 10.03
N LEU A 224 -8.78 8.10 10.88
CA LEU A 224 -10.03 8.83 10.60
C LEU A 224 -9.72 10.24 10.06
N LEU A 225 -10.47 10.66 9.03
CA LEU A 225 -10.37 11.94 8.33
C LEU A 225 -11.72 12.67 8.29
#